data_b7c8f40640d8ac179da6ffff45b0611e
#
_entry.id   b7c8f40640d8ac179da6ffff45b0611e
#
_cell.length_a   1.000
_cell.length_b   1.000
_cell.length_c   1.000
_cell.angle_alpha   90.00
_cell.angle_beta   90.00
_cell.angle_gamma   90.00
#
_symmetry.space_group_name_H-M   'P 1'
#
loop_
_entity.id
_entity.type
_entity.pdbx_description
1 polymer ?
#
loop_
_entity_poly.entity_id
_entity_poly.type
_entity_poly.pdbx_seq_one_letter_code
_entity_poly.pdbx_strand_id
1 'polypeptide(L)'
;MIDGISTAGLGLPDYDLACRQHADYVAALENCGLVVTVLPPDQEFPDSTFVEDTAVMLPNAVILTRPGALSRRGEVLEIRPTLEALVENISMIQSPGTLEGGDVMMVDTHFYIGLSERTNEAGARQMITILESCGLTGSMVALDEMLHLKSGVSYIESGNLLAYGEFIDKPEFKQFDIL
;
A
#
# COMPACT_ATOMS: atom_id res chain seq x y z
N MET A 1 5.61 -16.27 4.16
CA MET A 1 5.09 -15.71 5.45
C MET A 1 6.01 -16.04 6.65
N ILE A 2 6.35 -17.30 6.96
CA ILE A 2 7.19 -17.62 8.14
C ILE A 2 8.57 -16.95 8.06
N ASP A 3 9.16 -16.89 6.87
CA ASP A 3 10.45 -16.26 6.59
C ASP A 3 10.33 -14.80 6.15
N GLY A 4 9.16 -14.18 6.34
CA GLY A 4 8.90 -12.79 6.01
C GLY A 4 9.63 -11.81 6.94
N ILE A 5 9.67 -10.55 6.54
CA ILE A 5 10.28 -9.48 7.31
C ILE A 5 9.46 -9.25 8.58
N SER A 6 10.10 -9.35 9.75
CA SER A 6 9.48 -9.08 11.05
C SER A 6 10.36 -8.16 11.89
N THR A 7 9.79 -7.05 12.36
CA THR A 7 10.44 -6.09 13.24
C THR A 7 9.84 -6.07 14.64
N ALA A 8 8.67 -6.68 14.83
CA ALA A 8 7.90 -6.58 16.08
C ALA A 8 8.39 -7.47 17.23
N GLY A 9 9.29 -8.45 16.97
CA GLY A 9 9.84 -9.33 18.01
C GLY A 9 8.80 -10.23 18.71
N LEU A 10 7.65 -10.49 18.07
CA LEU A 10 6.52 -11.27 18.65
C LEU A 10 6.66 -12.79 18.47
N GLY A 11 7.79 -13.26 17.95
CA GLY A 11 8.01 -14.68 17.63
C GLY A 11 7.57 -15.03 16.21
N LEU A 12 7.58 -16.33 15.90
CA LEU A 12 7.16 -16.82 14.59
C LEU A 12 5.63 -16.79 14.45
N PRO A 13 5.10 -16.42 13.27
CA PRO A 13 3.66 -16.46 13.05
C PRO A 13 3.13 -17.90 13.03
N ASP A 14 1.89 -18.08 13.50
CA ASP A 14 1.14 -19.32 13.33
C ASP A 14 0.58 -19.37 11.90
N TYR A 15 1.19 -20.20 11.06
CA TYR A 15 0.82 -20.29 9.65
C TYR A 15 -0.62 -20.79 9.44
N ASP A 16 -1.05 -21.79 10.20
CA ASP A 16 -2.39 -22.35 10.07
C ASP A 16 -3.46 -21.34 10.52
N LEU A 17 -3.17 -20.58 11.57
CA LEU A 17 -4.04 -19.50 12.00
C LEU A 17 -4.12 -18.40 10.93
N ALA A 18 -2.99 -17.99 10.37
CA ALA A 18 -2.95 -16.99 9.32
C ALA A 18 -3.73 -17.41 8.07
N CYS A 19 -3.65 -18.67 7.67
CA CYS A 19 -4.44 -19.20 6.55
C CYS A 19 -5.96 -19.14 6.83
N ARG A 20 -6.39 -19.45 8.05
CA ARG A 20 -7.80 -19.32 8.45
C ARG A 20 -8.25 -17.87 8.43
N GLN A 21 -7.46 -16.97 9.03
CA GLN A 21 -7.77 -15.54 9.05
C GLN A 21 -7.84 -14.94 7.63
N HIS A 22 -6.94 -15.36 6.73
CA HIS A 22 -6.99 -14.96 5.33
C HIS A 22 -8.28 -15.45 4.64
N ALA A 23 -8.68 -16.70 4.87
CA ALA A 23 -9.94 -17.23 4.32
C ALA A 23 -11.17 -16.46 4.85
N ASP A 24 -11.19 -16.14 6.14
CA ASP A 24 -12.25 -15.35 6.77
C ASP A 24 -12.28 -13.91 6.19
N TYR A 25 -11.13 -13.33 5.92
CA TYR A 25 -11.01 -12.00 5.28
C TYR A 25 -11.56 -12.01 3.85
N VAL A 26 -11.20 -13.02 3.04
CA VAL A 26 -11.75 -13.20 1.68
C VAL A 26 -13.28 -13.32 1.74
N ALA A 27 -13.79 -14.18 2.61
CA ALA A 27 -15.25 -14.34 2.79
C ALA A 27 -15.95 -13.04 3.24
N ALA A 28 -15.31 -12.23 4.07
CA ALA A 28 -15.85 -10.94 4.48
C ALA A 28 -15.93 -9.96 3.29
N LEU A 29 -14.93 -9.89 2.43
CA LEU A 29 -14.94 -9.07 1.23
C LEU A 29 -16.04 -9.52 0.25
N GLU A 30 -16.18 -10.82 0.04
CA GLU A 30 -17.25 -11.39 -0.82
C GLU A 30 -18.64 -11.09 -0.27
N ASN A 31 -18.83 -11.15 1.05
CA ASN A 31 -20.07 -10.74 1.70
C ASN A 31 -20.39 -9.25 1.55
N CYS A 32 -19.38 -8.42 1.34
CA CYS A 32 -19.54 -7.01 0.95
C CYS A 32 -19.86 -6.82 -0.54
N GLY A 33 -20.00 -7.89 -1.33
CA GLY A 33 -20.35 -7.85 -2.75
C GLY A 33 -19.14 -7.68 -3.69
N LEU A 34 -17.91 -7.86 -3.18
CA LEU A 34 -16.70 -7.80 -3.98
C LEU A 34 -16.41 -9.15 -4.66
N VAL A 35 -15.80 -9.10 -5.84
CA VAL A 35 -15.21 -10.27 -6.49
C VAL A 35 -13.73 -10.34 -6.10
N VAL A 36 -13.37 -11.41 -5.39
CA VAL A 36 -12.00 -11.58 -4.90
C VAL A 36 -11.23 -12.57 -5.77
N THR A 37 -10.07 -12.17 -6.25
CA THR A 37 -9.12 -13.06 -6.93
C THR A 37 -7.99 -13.42 -5.97
N VAL A 38 -7.95 -14.67 -5.54
CA VAL A 38 -6.87 -15.18 -4.69
C VAL A 38 -5.75 -15.70 -5.59
N LEU A 39 -4.58 -15.09 -5.47
CA LEU A 39 -3.39 -15.53 -6.20
C LEU A 39 -2.77 -16.78 -5.53
N PRO A 40 -2.10 -17.66 -6.28
CA PRO A 40 -1.39 -18.78 -5.69
C PRO A 40 -0.28 -18.29 -4.75
N PRO A 41 0.04 -19.07 -3.69
CA PRO A 41 1.11 -18.70 -2.79
C PRO A 41 2.47 -18.75 -3.51
N ASP A 42 3.31 -17.75 -3.25
CA ASP A 42 4.67 -17.69 -3.76
C ASP A 42 5.66 -17.99 -2.64
N GLN A 43 6.47 -19.04 -2.83
CA GLN A 43 7.47 -19.46 -1.85
C GLN A 43 8.75 -18.63 -1.90
N GLU A 44 9.03 -17.95 -3.02
CA GLU A 44 10.19 -17.08 -3.17
C GLU A 44 9.97 -15.72 -2.48
N PHE A 45 8.70 -15.32 -2.30
CA PHE A 45 8.34 -14.05 -1.70
C PHE A 45 7.45 -14.25 -0.47
N PRO A 46 8.02 -14.50 0.71
CA PRO A 46 7.25 -14.78 1.93
C PRO A 46 6.38 -13.63 2.41
N ASP A 47 6.65 -12.39 1.95
CA ASP A 47 5.88 -11.20 2.26
C ASP A 47 4.80 -10.87 1.20
N SER A 48 4.66 -11.67 0.13
CA SER A 48 3.73 -11.42 -0.98
C SER A 48 2.24 -11.42 -0.58
N THR A 49 1.92 -11.86 0.63
CA THR A 49 0.57 -11.68 1.21
C THR A 49 0.17 -10.20 1.36
N PHE A 50 1.15 -9.30 1.48
CA PHE A 50 0.93 -7.85 1.53
C PHE A 50 0.87 -7.28 0.10
N VAL A 51 -0.09 -7.76 -0.68
CA VAL A 51 -0.27 -7.42 -2.10
C VAL A 51 -0.44 -5.93 -2.35
N GLU A 52 -0.96 -5.19 -1.37
CA GLU A 52 -1.16 -3.75 -1.43
C GLU A 52 0.14 -2.98 -1.71
N ASP A 53 1.28 -3.46 -1.20
CA ASP A 53 2.56 -2.75 -1.33
C ASP A 53 3.11 -2.76 -2.76
N THR A 54 2.66 -3.67 -3.60
CA THR A 54 3.21 -3.89 -4.95
C THR A 54 2.62 -3.01 -6.03
N ALA A 55 1.42 -2.44 -5.80
CA ALA A 55 0.73 -1.64 -6.80
C ALA A 55 -0.25 -0.64 -6.18
N VAL A 56 -0.35 0.54 -6.79
CA VAL A 56 -1.36 1.55 -6.46
C VAL A 56 -2.36 1.65 -7.61
N MET A 57 -3.62 1.36 -7.31
CA MET A 57 -4.72 1.44 -8.28
C MET A 57 -5.19 2.88 -8.43
N LEU A 58 -5.36 3.32 -9.67
CA LEU A 58 -6.00 4.58 -10.06
C LEU A 58 -7.31 4.27 -10.80
N PRO A 59 -8.20 5.23 -11.02
CA PRO A 59 -9.48 4.98 -11.69
C PRO A 59 -9.37 4.27 -13.07
N ASN A 60 -8.31 4.57 -13.84
CA ASN A 60 -8.11 3.99 -15.18
C ASN A 60 -6.66 3.56 -15.44
N ALA A 61 -5.87 3.39 -14.39
CA ALA A 61 -4.46 3.04 -14.50
C ALA A 61 -3.98 2.30 -13.24
N VAL A 62 -2.79 1.74 -13.32
CA VAL A 62 -2.08 1.21 -12.15
C VAL A 62 -0.64 1.71 -12.14
N ILE A 63 -0.14 1.99 -10.95
CA ILE A 63 1.27 2.29 -10.73
C ILE A 63 1.89 1.09 -10.03
N LEU A 64 2.72 0.35 -10.74
CA LEU A 64 3.57 -0.67 -10.13
C LEU A 64 4.61 0.03 -9.26
N THR A 65 4.69 -0.38 -8.04
CA THR A 65 5.61 0.21 -7.07
C THR A 65 7.04 -0.29 -7.26
N ARG A 66 7.94 0.16 -6.45
CA ARG A 66 9.29 -0.37 -6.30
C ARG A 66 9.61 -0.44 -4.81
N PRO A 67 9.36 -1.59 -4.16
CA PRO A 67 9.53 -1.73 -2.73
C PRO A 67 10.90 -1.30 -2.22
N GLY A 68 10.90 -0.64 -1.07
CA GLY A 68 12.11 -0.27 -0.35
C GLY A 68 12.87 -1.51 0.10
N ALA A 69 12.16 -2.52 0.60
CA ALA A 69 12.73 -3.81 0.95
C ALA A 69 13.19 -4.56 -0.31
N LEU A 70 14.50 -4.87 -0.38
CA LEU A 70 15.09 -5.52 -1.55
C LEU A 70 14.48 -6.91 -1.83
N SER A 71 14.18 -7.67 -0.78
CA SER A 71 13.58 -9.00 -0.85
C SER A 71 12.19 -8.99 -1.49
N ARG A 72 11.47 -7.87 -1.43
CA ARG A 72 10.11 -7.74 -1.95
C ARG A 72 10.03 -7.24 -3.39
N ARG A 73 11.12 -6.80 -3.97
CA ARG A 73 11.11 -6.18 -5.31
C ARG A 73 10.64 -7.10 -6.43
N GLY A 74 10.85 -8.41 -6.30
CA GLY A 74 10.38 -9.39 -7.26
C GLY A 74 8.86 -9.57 -7.24
N GLU A 75 8.20 -9.35 -6.10
CA GLU A 75 6.74 -9.47 -5.95
C GLU A 75 5.97 -8.65 -7.00
N VAL A 76 6.51 -7.49 -7.38
CA VAL A 76 5.91 -6.60 -8.38
C VAL A 76 5.82 -7.24 -9.76
N LEU A 77 6.80 -8.10 -10.11
CA LEU A 77 6.80 -8.81 -11.38
C LEU A 77 5.78 -9.95 -11.40
N GLU A 78 5.56 -10.59 -10.25
CA GLU A 78 4.61 -11.69 -10.10
C GLU A 78 3.14 -11.22 -10.17
N ILE A 79 2.82 -10.05 -9.60
CA ILE A 79 1.45 -9.52 -9.67
C ILE A 79 1.12 -8.86 -11.01
N ARG A 80 2.13 -8.41 -11.74
CA ARG A 80 1.98 -7.64 -12.97
C ARG A 80 1.05 -8.29 -14.00
N PRO A 81 1.15 -9.59 -14.35
CA PRO A 81 0.24 -10.22 -15.32
C PRO A 81 -1.23 -10.16 -14.91
N THR A 82 -1.51 -10.25 -13.60
CA THR A 82 -2.88 -10.12 -13.08
C THR A 82 -3.40 -8.70 -13.28
N LEU A 83 -2.57 -7.69 -13.04
CA LEU A 83 -2.96 -6.29 -13.21
C LEU A 83 -3.10 -5.91 -14.69
N GLU A 84 -2.26 -6.44 -15.58
CA GLU A 84 -2.36 -6.26 -17.05
C GLU A 84 -3.68 -6.81 -17.63
N ALA A 85 -4.28 -7.79 -16.97
CA ALA A 85 -5.60 -8.30 -17.36
C ALA A 85 -6.76 -7.40 -16.91
N LEU A 86 -6.54 -6.49 -15.97
CA LEU A 86 -7.56 -5.61 -15.39
C LEU A 86 -7.52 -4.18 -15.96
N VAL A 87 -6.33 -3.67 -16.29
CA VAL A 87 -6.14 -2.28 -16.77
C VAL A 87 -5.11 -2.22 -17.89
N GLU A 88 -5.34 -1.31 -18.84
CA GLU A 88 -4.43 -1.11 -20.00
C GLU A 88 -3.25 -0.19 -19.66
N ASN A 89 -3.46 0.79 -18.79
CA ASN A 89 -2.46 1.82 -18.50
C ASN A 89 -1.64 1.44 -17.26
N ILE A 90 -0.40 1.05 -17.48
CA ILE A 90 0.53 0.68 -16.40
C ILE A 90 1.75 1.58 -16.41
N SER A 91 1.98 2.23 -15.28
CA SER A 91 3.20 2.97 -14.98
C SER A 91 4.02 2.22 -13.93
N MET A 92 5.30 2.55 -13.78
CA MET A 92 6.17 1.90 -12.80
C MET A 92 7.14 2.89 -12.17
N ILE A 93 7.33 2.79 -10.87
CA ILE A 93 8.36 3.54 -10.13
C ILE A 93 9.74 2.99 -10.49
N GLN A 94 10.62 3.87 -10.93
CA GLN A 94 11.97 3.55 -11.39
C GLN A 94 13.04 3.91 -10.34
N SER A 95 14.17 3.21 -10.41
CA SER A 95 15.36 3.57 -9.61
C SER A 95 15.77 5.03 -9.87
N PRO A 96 16.21 5.80 -8.85
CA PRO A 96 16.47 5.40 -7.46
C PRO A 96 15.23 5.46 -6.56
N GLY A 97 14.04 5.79 -7.08
CA GLY A 97 12.80 5.84 -6.32
C GLY A 97 12.46 4.51 -5.68
N THR A 98 11.93 4.55 -4.45
CA THR A 98 11.25 3.46 -3.78
C THR A 98 9.87 3.92 -3.33
N LEU A 99 8.90 3.01 -3.39
CA LEU A 99 7.52 3.27 -2.98
C LEU A 99 6.85 1.94 -2.63
N GLU A 100 6.14 1.90 -1.53
CA GLU A 100 5.26 0.80 -1.14
C GLU A 100 3.82 1.33 -0.99
N GLY A 101 2.82 0.56 -1.41
CA GLY A 101 1.43 1.01 -1.41
C GLY A 101 0.86 1.25 -0.01
N GLY A 102 1.46 0.65 1.04
CA GLY A 102 1.15 0.94 2.44
C GLY A 102 1.41 2.40 2.83
N ASP A 103 2.26 3.12 2.08
CA ASP A 103 2.52 4.55 2.26
C ASP A 103 1.59 5.46 1.45
N VAL A 104 0.60 4.91 0.74
CA VAL A 104 -0.25 5.70 -0.16
C VAL A 104 -1.70 5.65 0.29
N MET A 105 -2.27 6.80 0.66
CA MET A 105 -3.68 6.95 1.01
C MET A 105 -4.34 7.93 0.04
N MET A 106 -5.46 7.52 -0.57
CA MET A 106 -6.26 8.35 -1.45
C MET A 106 -7.45 8.95 -0.69
N VAL A 107 -7.68 10.24 -0.90
CA VAL A 107 -8.89 10.95 -0.49
C VAL A 107 -9.41 11.71 -1.71
N ASP A 108 -10.55 11.33 -2.21
CA ASP A 108 -11.13 11.84 -3.46
C ASP A 108 -10.14 11.76 -4.64
N THR A 109 -9.61 12.90 -5.09
CA THR A 109 -8.63 13.00 -6.19
C THR A 109 -7.22 13.32 -5.71
N HIS A 110 -7.00 13.33 -4.39
CA HIS A 110 -5.71 13.67 -3.79
C HIS A 110 -5.08 12.43 -3.11
N PHE A 111 -3.77 12.26 -3.31
CA PHE A 111 -3.00 11.17 -2.72
C PHE A 111 -2.01 11.71 -1.69
N TYR A 112 -2.11 11.20 -0.46
CA TYR A 112 -1.12 11.41 0.59
C TYR A 112 -0.08 10.30 0.49
N ILE A 113 1.21 10.66 0.38
CA ILE A 113 2.32 9.73 0.17
C ILE A 113 3.28 9.85 1.35
N GLY A 114 3.32 8.82 2.18
CA GLY A 114 4.22 8.74 3.32
C GLY A 114 5.69 8.63 2.89
N LEU A 115 6.55 9.43 3.50
CA LEU A 115 8.00 9.25 3.40
C LEU A 115 8.46 8.43 4.59
N SER A 116 8.81 7.17 4.34
CA SER A 116 9.17 6.18 5.33
C SER A 116 10.53 5.53 5.00
N GLU A 117 10.92 4.53 5.77
CA GLU A 117 12.07 3.68 5.41
C GLU A 117 11.84 2.89 4.09
N ARG A 118 10.57 2.74 3.67
CA ARG A 118 10.16 1.99 2.49
C ARG A 118 9.89 2.86 1.27
N THR A 119 9.46 4.09 1.48
CA THR A 119 9.14 5.06 0.42
C THR A 119 10.03 6.27 0.55
N ASN A 120 10.86 6.53 -0.45
CA ASN A 120 11.74 7.69 -0.47
C ASN A 120 11.15 8.84 -1.29
N GLU A 121 11.72 10.03 -1.12
CA GLU A 121 11.30 11.24 -1.83
C GLU A 121 11.32 11.09 -3.36
N ALA A 122 12.31 10.36 -3.90
CA ALA A 122 12.41 10.14 -5.35
C ALA A 122 11.25 9.28 -5.88
N GLY A 123 10.80 8.28 -5.12
CA GLY A 123 9.63 7.47 -5.46
C GLY A 123 8.34 8.28 -5.37
N ALA A 124 8.17 9.03 -4.28
CA ALA A 124 7.01 9.90 -4.07
C ALA A 124 6.88 10.96 -5.19
N ARG A 125 7.98 11.61 -5.60
CA ARG A 125 7.99 12.57 -6.71
C ARG A 125 7.59 11.93 -8.04
N GLN A 126 8.09 10.73 -8.35
CA GLN A 126 7.68 10.00 -9.54
C GLN A 126 6.19 9.69 -9.52
N MET A 127 5.66 9.22 -8.38
CA MET A 127 4.24 8.97 -8.22
C MET A 127 3.42 10.25 -8.46
N ILE A 128 3.78 11.37 -7.85
CA ILE A 128 3.09 12.66 -8.04
C ILE A 128 3.06 13.04 -9.53
N THR A 129 4.18 12.91 -10.24
CA THR A 129 4.23 13.18 -11.67
C THR A 129 3.27 12.30 -12.48
N ILE A 130 3.17 11.01 -12.13
CA ILE A 130 2.22 10.09 -12.78
C ILE A 130 0.78 10.49 -12.45
N LEU A 131 0.48 10.81 -11.19
CA LEU A 131 -0.84 11.28 -10.76
C LEU A 131 -1.28 12.53 -11.52
N GLU A 132 -0.40 13.53 -11.64
CA GLU A 132 -0.67 14.77 -12.37
C GLU A 132 -0.98 14.51 -13.85
N SER A 133 -0.31 13.55 -14.48
CA SER A 133 -0.60 13.15 -15.87
C SER A 133 -1.99 12.51 -16.03
N CYS A 134 -2.55 12.01 -14.93
CA CYS A 134 -3.91 11.45 -14.86
C CYS A 134 -4.97 12.46 -14.33
N GLY A 135 -4.59 13.73 -14.13
CA GLY A 135 -5.49 14.75 -13.58
C GLY A 135 -5.75 14.63 -12.07
N LEU A 136 -4.89 13.89 -11.38
CA LEU A 136 -4.91 13.68 -9.93
C LEU A 136 -3.82 14.51 -9.26
N THR A 137 -3.86 14.63 -7.94
CA THR A 137 -2.85 15.38 -7.17
C THR A 137 -2.24 14.52 -6.08
N GLY A 138 -1.07 14.90 -5.58
CA GLY A 138 -0.43 14.21 -4.47
C GLY A 138 0.43 15.14 -3.63
N SER A 139 0.56 14.80 -2.35
CA SER A 139 1.46 15.47 -1.40
C SER A 139 2.23 14.45 -0.58
N MET A 140 3.37 14.87 -0.05
CA MET A 140 4.22 14.04 0.79
C MET A 140 3.92 14.30 2.26
N VAL A 141 3.93 13.24 3.06
CA VAL A 141 3.78 13.26 4.51
C VAL A 141 5.01 12.60 5.13
N ALA A 142 5.78 13.33 5.93
CA ALA A 142 6.93 12.76 6.62
C ALA A 142 6.45 11.80 7.72
N LEU A 143 7.07 10.63 7.82
CA LEU A 143 6.88 9.67 8.89
C LEU A 143 8.11 9.65 9.81
N ASP A 144 7.87 9.60 11.11
CA ASP A 144 8.94 9.61 12.12
C ASP A 144 9.08 8.24 12.82
N GLU A 145 7.95 7.57 13.10
CA GLU A 145 7.91 6.35 13.92
C GLU A 145 7.23 5.16 13.23
N MET A 146 6.24 5.43 12.38
CA MET A 146 5.42 4.37 11.77
C MET A 146 6.11 3.70 10.58
N LEU A 147 5.88 2.40 10.42
CA LEU A 147 6.40 1.64 9.29
C LEU A 147 5.87 2.16 7.95
N HIS A 148 4.56 2.44 7.91
CA HIS A 148 3.84 2.97 6.76
C HIS A 148 2.81 4.02 7.18
N LEU A 149 2.44 4.89 6.26
CA LEU A 149 1.37 5.87 6.45
C LEU A 149 0.07 5.17 6.90
N LYS A 150 -0.36 4.13 6.19
CA LYS A 150 -1.61 3.41 6.48
C LYS A 150 -1.55 2.49 7.71
N SER A 151 -0.39 2.39 8.38
CA SER A 151 -0.31 1.74 9.68
C SER A 151 -0.96 2.57 10.79
N GLY A 152 -1.09 3.88 10.62
CA GLY A 152 -1.63 4.76 11.63
C GLY A 152 -2.67 5.76 11.14
N VAL A 153 -3.03 5.74 9.84
CA VAL A 153 -4.06 6.63 9.31
C VAL A 153 -4.92 5.92 8.26
N SER A 154 -6.24 6.16 8.32
CA SER A 154 -7.22 5.67 7.33
C SER A 154 -8.32 6.69 7.11
N TYR A 155 -8.54 7.08 5.86
CA TYR A 155 -9.70 7.89 5.51
C TYR A 155 -10.95 7.00 5.49
N ILE A 156 -12.01 7.44 6.18
CA ILE A 156 -13.24 6.66 6.29
C ILE A 156 -14.29 7.15 5.30
N GLU A 157 -14.66 8.36 5.32
CA GLU A 157 -15.55 9.07 4.38
C GLU A 157 -16.00 10.41 4.97
N SER A 158 -16.55 11.28 4.14
CA SER A 158 -17.21 12.51 4.60
C SER A 158 -16.34 13.41 5.50
N GLY A 159 -15.04 13.43 5.23
CA GLY A 159 -14.09 14.22 6.00
C GLY A 159 -13.59 13.56 7.29
N ASN A 160 -14.01 12.33 7.60
CA ASN A 160 -13.54 11.60 8.78
C ASN A 160 -12.25 10.83 8.51
N LEU A 161 -11.28 10.98 9.40
CA LEU A 161 -9.99 10.33 9.35
C LEU A 161 -9.70 9.60 10.66
N LEU A 162 -9.58 8.29 10.61
CA LEU A 162 -9.06 7.53 11.75
C LEU A 162 -7.55 7.75 11.82
N ALA A 163 -7.04 8.29 12.93
CA ALA A 163 -5.63 8.54 13.10
C ALA A 163 -5.10 8.05 14.45
N TYR A 164 -3.86 7.57 14.46
CA TYR A 164 -3.16 7.10 15.63
C TYR A 164 -1.73 7.63 15.67
N GLY A 165 -1.19 7.80 16.89
CA GLY A 165 0.20 8.14 17.12
C GLY A 165 0.58 9.51 16.51
N GLU A 166 1.67 9.54 15.76
CA GLU A 166 2.22 10.76 15.16
C GLU A 166 1.27 11.47 14.17
N PHE A 167 0.25 10.79 13.65
CA PHE A 167 -0.64 11.37 12.64
C PHE A 167 -1.76 12.25 13.19
N ILE A 168 -2.06 12.17 14.51
CA ILE A 168 -3.15 12.92 15.14
C ILE A 168 -2.94 14.44 14.98
N ASP A 169 -1.71 14.90 15.12
CA ASP A 169 -1.36 16.33 15.11
C ASP A 169 -0.67 16.80 13.81
N LYS A 170 -0.54 15.92 12.80
CA LYS A 170 0.13 16.27 11.54
C LYS A 170 -0.64 17.40 10.82
N PRO A 171 0.07 18.45 10.38
CA PRO A 171 -0.57 19.60 9.71
C PRO A 171 -1.31 19.22 8.42
N GLU A 172 -0.88 18.17 7.74
CA GLU A 172 -1.48 17.65 6.51
C GLU A 172 -2.89 17.12 6.72
N PHE A 173 -3.24 16.75 7.97
CA PHE A 173 -4.53 16.13 8.30
C PHE A 173 -5.49 17.03 9.08
N LYS A 174 -5.10 18.28 9.37
CA LYS A 174 -5.93 19.24 10.14
C LYS A 174 -7.28 19.61 9.50
N GLN A 175 -7.44 19.32 8.23
CA GLN A 175 -8.70 19.56 7.51
C GLN A 175 -9.72 18.46 7.73
N PHE A 176 -9.35 17.36 8.36
CA PHE A 176 -10.22 16.21 8.62
C PHE A 176 -10.70 16.20 10.06
N ASP A 177 -11.87 15.60 10.27
CA ASP A 177 -12.37 15.25 11.59
C ASP A 177 -11.65 13.98 12.06
N ILE A 178 -10.72 14.14 13.01
CA ILE A 178 -9.91 13.05 13.55
C ILE A 178 -10.72 12.23 14.54
N LEU A 179 -10.76 10.90 14.33
CA LEU A 179 -11.43 9.91 15.17
C LEU A 179 -10.41 9.05 15.92
#